data_fcec497509bb27fab30d31dc6a4c5297
#
_entry.id   fcec497509bb27fab30d31dc6a4c5297
#
_cell.length_a   1.000
_cell.length_b   1.000
_cell.length_c   1.000
_cell.angle_alpha   90.00
_cell.angle_beta   90.00
_cell.angle_gamma   90.00
#
_symmetry.space_group_name_H-M   'P 1'
#
loop_
_entity.id
_entity.type
_entity.pdbx_description
1 polymer ?
#
loop_
_entity_poly.entity_id
_entity_poly.type
_entity_poly.pdbx_seq_one_letter_code
_entity_poly.pdbx_strand_id
1 'polypeptide(L)'
;LLACVVGKLTGLRVDGYVGLLVALFIIWSGIGIAKDTIDPLLGAKPDEELVHAIAYTMTSHVNILGIHDLIVHDYGPGRRFASVHAEIDHRIDPLIAHELLDEIERQVKKELHVELVIHYDPIVTDDPEVTAVKERVQAIIHDLDPRLSIHDFRMVSGQHHANVIFDMVIPADLESRTAELRRTIEERLQDGKKTYHLVVTFDTAAFNEMTTEAETPPTRKAQP
;
A
#
# COMPACT_ATOMS: atom_id res chain seq x y z
N LEU A 1 3.86 43.49 -29.89
CA LEU A 1 3.37 44.20 -31.08
C LEU A 1 1.97 44.77 -30.82
N LEU A 2 0.99 43.97 -30.32
CA LEU A 2 -0.38 44.45 -30.06
C LEU A 2 -0.43 45.57 -29.02
N ALA A 3 0.33 45.50 -27.93
CA ALA A 3 0.44 46.52 -26.89
C ALA A 3 0.97 47.86 -27.44
N CYS A 4 1.97 47.82 -28.33
CA CYS A 4 2.50 49.01 -28.98
C CYS A 4 1.46 49.69 -29.89
N VAL A 5 0.65 48.90 -30.61
CA VAL A 5 -0.43 49.43 -31.46
C VAL A 5 -1.52 50.08 -30.60
N VAL A 6 -1.95 49.44 -29.53
CA VAL A 6 -2.95 49.98 -28.59
C VAL A 6 -2.42 51.24 -27.91
N GLY A 7 -1.17 51.25 -27.44
CA GLY A 7 -0.56 52.41 -26.83
C GLY A 7 -0.48 53.63 -27.78
N LYS A 8 -0.18 53.37 -29.07
CA LYS A 8 -0.10 54.42 -30.10
C LYS A 8 -1.47 55.00 -30.48
N LEU A 9 -2.53 54.18 -30.44
CA LEU A 9 -3.90 54.57 -30.75
C LEU A 9 -4.62 55.24 -29.57
N THR A 10 -4.33 54.83 -28.34
CA THR A 10 -5.05 55.31 -27.15
C THR A 10 -4.26 56.28 -26.29
N GLY A 11 -2.95 56.47 -26.55
CA GLY A 11 -2.06 57.33 -25.74
C GLY A 11 -1.74 56.71 -24.35
N LEU A 12 -2.23 55.50 -24.04
CA LEU A 12 -2.01 54.82 -22.77
C LEU A 12 -0.69 54.00 -22.79
N ARG A 13 0.12 54.15 -21.75
CA ARG A 13 1.36 53.36 -21.56
C ARG A 13 1.02 51.97 -21.03
N VAL A 14 0.46 51.09 -21.87
CA VAL A 14 0.05 49.73 -21.51
C VAL A 14 1.19 48.71 -21.55
N ASP A 15 2.35 49.09 -22.14
CA ASP A 15 3.48 48.18 -22.36
C ASP A 15 4.00 47.52 -21.05
N GLY A 16 4.09 48.32 -19.97
CA GLY A 16 4.53 47.84 -18.67
C GLY A 16 3.58 46.81 -18.08
N TYR A 17 2.27 47.01 -18.20
CA TYR A 17 1.26 46.08 -17.69
C TYR A 17 1.22 44.78 -18.49
N VAL A 18 1.32 44.89 -19.82
CA VAL A 18 1.38 43.69 -20.69
C VAL A 18 2.68 42.93 -20.44
N GLY A 19 3.81 43.64 -20.29
CA GLY A 19 5.09 43.00 -19.91
C GLY A 19 5.02 42.27 -18.59
N LEU A 20 4.38 42.87 -17.57
CA LEU A 20 4.18 42.25 -16.26
C LEU A 20 3.32 40.98 -16.37
N LEU A 21 2.20 41.05 -17.11
CA LEU A 21 1.33 39.87 -17.32
C LEU A 21 2.07 38.73 -18.02
N VAL A 22 2.86 39.04 -19.05
CA VAL A 22 3.67 38.02 -19.75
C VAL A 22 4.73 37.43 -18.82
N ALA A 23 5.40 38.26 -18.00
CA ALA A 23 6.38 37.79 -17.03
C ALA A 23 5.76 36.86 -15.99
N LEU A 24 4.58 37.22 -15.44
CA LEU A 24 3.84 36.39 -14.50
C LEU A 24 3.40 35.04 -15.14
N PHE A 25 2.95 35.07 -16.38
CA PHE A 25 2.60 33.88 -17.14
C PHE A 25 3.81 32.96 -17.35
N ILE A 26 4.99 33.52 -17.68
CA ILE A 26 6.23 32.74 -17.85
C ILE A 26 6.65 32.11 -16.52
N ILE A 27 6.60 32.85 -15.42
CA ILE A 27 6.93 32.36 -14.08
C ILE A 27 5.98 31.22 -13.72
N TRP A 28 4.68 31.41 -13.89
CA TRP A 28 3.67 30.38 -13.60
C TRP A 28 3.88 29.10 -14.43
N SER A 29 4.12 29.25 -15.73
CA SER A 29 4.46 28.13 -16.62
C SER A 29 5.75 27.44 -16.21
N GLY A 30 6.78 28.20 -15.84
CA GLY A 30 8.07 27.67 -15.39
C GLY A 30 7.94 26.87 -14.10
N ILE A 31 7.14 27.31 -13.13
CA ILE A 31 6.84 26.58 -11.90
C ILE A 31 6.09 25.27 -12.22
N GLY A 32 5.12 25.31 -13.15
CA GLY A 32 4.42 24.10 -13.61
C GLY A 32 5.39 23.06 -14.17
N ILE A 33 6.24 23.44 -15.12
CA ILE A 33 7.23 22.54 -15.72
C ILE A 33 8.21 22.00 -14.67
N ALA A 34 8.67 22.84 -13.75
CA ALA A 34 9.56 22.43 -12.68
C ALA A 34 8.89 21.38 -11.77
N LYS A 35 7.64 21.61 -11.39
CA LYS A 35 6.85 20.68 -10.58
C LYS A 35 6.66 19.34 -11.30
N ASP A 36 6.20 19.35 -12.55
CA ASP A 36 5.98 18.15 -13.36
C ASP A 36 7.26 17.31 -13.56
N THR A 37 8.43 17.96 -13.47
CA THR A 37 9.73 17.30 -13.60
C THR A 37 10.22 16.74 -12.26
N ILE A 38 9.96 17.45 -11.17
CA ILE A 38 10.47 17.11 -9.82
C ILE A 38 9.57 16.06 -9.15
N ASP A 39 8.25 16.18 -9.29
CA ASP A 39 7.30 15.27 -8.64
C ASP A 39 7.59 13.78 -8.91
N PRO A 40 7.90 13.33 -10.13
CA PRO A 40 8.30 11.94 -10.37
C PRO A 40 9.61 11.54 -9.69
N LEU A 41 10.54 12.49 -9.51
CA LEU A 41 11.83 12.21 -8.84
C LEU A 41 11.68 12.08 -7.32
N LEU A 42 10.67 12.73 -6.74
CA LEU A 42 10.37 12.64 -5.31
C LEU A 42 9.49 11.43 -4.96
N GLY A 43 8.99 10.69 -5.96
CA GLY A 43 8.05 9.59 -5.81
C GLY A 43 6.61 10.12 -5.88
N ALA A 44 6.06 10.14 -7.07
CA ALA A 44 4.64 10.43 -7.26
C ALA A 44 3.80 9.28 -6.67
N LYS A 45 2.59 9.62 -6.18
CA LYS A 45 1.62 8.59 -5.78
C LYS A 45 1.40 7.65 -6.97
N PRO A 46 1.57 6.33 -6.81
CA PRO A 46 1.34 5.39 -7.90
C PRO A 46 -0.14 5.39 -8.31
N ASP A 47 -0.38 5.00 -9.55
CA ASP A 47 -1.72 4.78 -10.07
C ASP A 47 -2.41 3.67 -9.28
N GLU A 48 -3.60 3.93 -8.75
CA GLU A 48 -4.37 2.95 -7.98
C GLU A 48 -4.71 1.72 -8.81
N GLU A 49 -4.99 1.87 -10.12
CA GLU A 49 -5.22 0.75 -11.03
C GLU A 49 -3.99 -0.16 -11.13
N LEU A 50 -2.79 0.43 -11.17
CA LEU A 50 -1.55 -0.34 -11.20
C LEU A 50 -1.33 -1.12 -9.90
N VAL A 51 -1.56 -0.49 -8.75
CA VAL A 51 -1.46 -1.15 -7.44
C VAL A 51 -2.41 -2.34 -7.36
N HIS A 52 -3.68 -2.14 -7.75
CA HIS A 52 -4.67 -3.21 -7.81
C HIS A 52 -4.30 -4.33 -8.80
N ALA A 53 -3.75 -3.98 -9.97
CA ALA A 53 -3.35 -4.96 -10.97
C ALA A 53 -2.19 -5.84 -10.46
N ILE A 54 -1.19 -5.26 -9.77
CA ILE A 54 -0.10 -6.02 -9.14
C ILE A 54 -0.67 -6.96 -8.08
N ALA A 55 -1.48 -6.44 -7.16
CA ALA A 55 -2.10 -7.22 -6.09
C ALA A 55 -2.94 -8.38 -6.65
N TYR A 56 -3.78 -8.13 -7.65
CA TYR A 56 -4.59 -9.14 -8.31
C TYR A 56 -3.73 -10.22 -8.99
N THR A 57 -2.69 -9.83 -9.72
CA THR A 57 -1.79 -10.79 -10.37
C THR A 57 -1.18 -11.73 -9.34
N MET A 58 -0.70 -11.21 -8.22
CA MET A 58 -0.12 -12.01 -7.16
C MET A 58 -1.12 -12.94 -6.50
N THR A 59 -2.25 -12.41 -6.04
CA THR A 59 -3.27 -13.17 -5.29
C THR A 59 -4.06 -14.15 -6.15
N SER A 60 -3.97 -14.07 -7.49
CA SER A 60 -4.55 -15.07 -8.40
C SER A 60 -3.81 -16.42 -8.38
N HIS A 61 -2.60 -16.48 -7.85
CA HIS A 61 -1.82 -17.71 -7.73
C HIS A 61 -2.21 -18.49 -6.46
N VAL A 62 -2.57 -19.77 -6.63
CA VAL A 62 -3.16 -20.63 -5.58
C VAL A 62 -2.28 -20.74 -4.34
N ASN A 63 -0.96 -20.66 -4.48
CA ASN A 63 -0.01 -20.82 -3.37
C ASN A 63 0.33 -19.50 -2.65
N ILE A 64 -0.20 -18.36 -3.11
CA ILE A 64 -0.10 -17.09 -2.42
C ILE A 64 -1.28 -16.99 -1.46
N LEU A 65 -1.00 -17.05 -0.16
CA LEU A 65 -2.00 -16.95 0.90
C LEU A 65 -2.44 -15.50 1.14
N GLY A 66 -1.52 -14.57 0.94
CA GLY A 66 -1.75 -13.15 1.09
C GLY A 66 -0.53 -12.35 0.64
N ILE A 67 -0.70 -11.03 0.58
CA ILE A 67 0.37 -10.09 0.33
C ILE A 67 0.24 -8.93 1.32
N HIS A 68 1.38 -8.30 1.66
CA HIS A 68 1.41 -7.07 2.47
C HIS A 68 2.60 -6.20 2.10
N ASP A 69 2.62 -4.96 2.61
CA ASP A 69 3.68 -3.98 2.38
C ASP A 69 4.01 -3.77 0.90
N LEU A 70 2.97 -3.74 0.03
CA LEU A 70 3.15 -3.41 -1.38
C LEU A 70 3.51 -1.93 -1.53
N ILE A 71 4.75 -1.68 -1.94
CA ILE A 71 5.28 -0.34 -2.21
C ILE A 71 5.56 -0.23 -3.70
N VAL A 72 5.01 0.80 -4.34
CA VAL A 72 5.22 1.06 -5.77
C VAL A 72 5.87 2.43 -5.93
N HIS A 73 6.99 2.45 -6.67
CA HIS A 73 7.70 3.66 -7.04
C HIS A 73 7.57 3.89 -8.55
N ASP A 74 6.99 5.03 -8.93
CA ASP A 74 6.89 5.45 -10.33
C ASP A 74 7.83 6.62 -10.60
N TYR A 75 8.88 6.36 -11.39
CA TYR A 75 9.86 7.35 -11.86
C TYR A 75 9.61 7.79 -13.31
N GLY A 76 8.38 7.55 -13.80
CA GLY A 76 7.98 7.89 -15.16
C GLY A 76 7.98 6.68 -16.12
N PRO A 77 7.69 6.91 -17.40
CA PRO A 77 7.45 5.84 -18.36
C PRO A 77 8.60 4.83 -18.45
N GLY A 78 8.29 3.57 -18.21
CA GLY A 78 9.23 2.45 -18.28
C GLY A 78 10.23 2.36 -17.11
N ARG A 79 10.00 3.08 -16.00
CA ARG A 79 10.84 3.05 -14.80
C ARG A 79 10.00 2.91 -13.54
N ARG A 80 9.26 1.82 -13.45
CA ARG A 80 8.45 1.47 -12.30
C ARG A 80 9.07 0.32 -11.55
N PHE A 81 9.15 0.46 -10.23
CA PHE A 81 9.67 -0.55 -9.32
C PHE A 81 8.64 -0.80 -8.24
N ALA A 82 8.51 -2.03 -7.84
CA ALA A 82 7.65 -2.39 -6.71
C ALA A 82 8.34 -3.42 -5.82
N SER A 83 8.03 -3.37 -4.54
CA SER A 83 8.37 -4.41 -3.58
C SER A 83 7.12 -4.82 -2.83
N VAL A 84 7.03 -6.10 -2.47
CA VAL A 84 5.89 -6.67 -1.78
C VAL A 84 6.32 -7.89 -0.98
N HIS A 85 5.65 -8.17 0.11
CA HIS A 85 5.77 -9.42 0.85
C HIS A 85 4.71 -10.40 0.36
N ALA A 86 5.11 -11.62 0.06
CA ALA A 86 4.23 -12.71 -0.36
C ALA A 86 4.22 -13.82 0.69
N GLU A 87 3.06 -14.12 1.18
CA GLU A 87 2.80 -15.12 2.19
C GLU A 87 2.54 -16.47 1.54
N ILE A 88 3.37 -17.45 1.85
CA ILE A 88 3.31 -18.79 1.30
C ILE A 88 3.36 -19.80 2.46
N ASP A 89 2.59 -20.88 2.36
CA ASP A 89 2.60 -21.94 3.38
C ASP A 89 4.02 -22.50 3.56
N HIS A 90 4.51 -22.50 4.79
CA HIS A 90 5.86 -22.99 5.15
C HIS A 90 6.12 -24.44 4.74
N ARG A 91 5.07 -25.23 4.47
CA ARG A 91 5.17 -26.63 4.00
C ARG A 91 5.54 -26.74 2.52
N ILE A 92 5.45 -25.67 1.77
CA ILE A 92 5.88 -25.64 0.37
C ILE A 92 7.42 -25.65 0.35
N ASP A 93 8.00 -26.52 -0.49
CA ASP A 93 9.45 -26.56 -0.67
C ASP A 93 9.97 -25.19 -1.09
N PRO A 94 11.03 -24.66 -0.44
CA PRO A 94 11.55 -23.33 -0.74
C PRO A 94 12.00 -23.12 -2.21
N LEU A 95 12.41 -24.19 -2.90
CA LEU A 95 12.76 -24.09 -4.32
C LEU A 95 11.51 -23.93 -5.19
N ILE A 96 10.43 -24.61 -4.83
CA ILE A 96 9.13 -24.46 -5.51
C ILE A 96 8.55 -23.07 -5.23
N ALA A 97 8.64 -22.60 -3.99
CA ALA A 97 8.22 -21.25 -3.64
C ALA A 97 9.01 -20.20 -4.44
N HIS A 98 10.34 -20.35 -4.54
CA HIS A 98 11.18 -19.45 -5.32
C HIS A 98 10.81 -19.45 -6.81
N GLU A 99 10.59 -20.64 -7.42
CA GLU A 99 10.18 -20.74 -8.81
C GLU A 99 8.85 -20.01 -9.08
N LEU A 100 7.88 -20.17 -8.18
CA LEU A 100 6.60 -19.46 -8.24
C LEU A 100 6.79 -17.94 -8.19
N LEU A 101 7.57 -17.44 -7.24
CA LEU A 101 7.80 -16.00 -7.08
C LEU A 101 8.51 -15.41 -8.30
N ASP A 102 9.50 -16.10 -8.83
CA ASP A 102 10.25 -15.72 -10.04
C ASP A 102 9.33 -15.71 -11.29
N GLU A 103 8.35 -16.62 -11.37
CA GLU A 103 7.32 -16.59 -12.43
C GLU A 103 6.41 -15.37 -12.30
N ILE A 104 5.96 -15.04 -11.10
CA ILE A 104 5.12 -13.87 -10.82
C ILE A 104 5.88 -12.57 -11.16
N GLU A 105 7.14 -12.44 -10.73
CA GLU A 105 7.97 -11.29 -11.06
C GLU A 105 8.10 -11.09 -12.58
N ARG A 106 8.34 -12.18 -13.32
CA ARG A 106 8.41 -12.15 -14.79
C ARG A 106 7.07 -11.78 -15.42
N GLN A 107 5.95 -12.28 -14.88
CA GLN A 107 4.62 -11.96 -15.37
C GLN A 107 4.31 -10.47 -15.18
N VAL A 108 4.50 -9.93 -13.98
CA VAL A 108 4.28 -8.51 -13.66
C VAL A 108 5.16 -7.62 -14.55
N LYS A 109 6.43 -7.97 -14.73
CA LYS A 109 7.32 -7.24 -15.63
C LYS A 109 6.82 -7.22 -17.07
N LYS A 110 6.34 -8.34 -17.57
CA LYS A 110 5.88 -8.48 -18.96
C LYS A 110 4.55 -7.78 -19.20
N GLU A 111 3.60 -7.89 -18.28
CA GLU A 111 2.22 -7.43 -18.46
C GLU A 111 2.03 -5.99 -17.98
N LEU A 112 2.65 -5.63 -16.85
CA LEU A 112 2.46 -4.33 -16.20
C LEU A 112 3.65 -3.38 -16.35
N HIS A 113 4.77 -3.85 -16.93
CA HIS A 113 6.01 -3.09 -17.09
C HIS A 113 6.56 -2.53 -15.77
N VAL A 114 6.49 -3.34 -14.70
CA VAL A 114 7.01 -3.05 -13.36
C VAL A 114 8.11 -4.04 -13.02
N GLU A 115 9.25 -3.57 -12.54
CA GLU A 115 10.27 -4.41 -11.90
C GLU A 115 9.80 -4.70 -10.48
N LEU A 116 9.26 -5.89 -10.26
CA LEU A 116 8.78 -6.35 -8.96
C LEU A 116 9.86 -7.14 -8.24
N VAL A 117 10.01 -6.89 -6.94
CA VAL A 117 10.81 -7.71 -6.02
C VAL A 117 9.87 -8.26 -4.96
N ILE A 118 9.84 -9.58 -4.82
CA ILE A 118 8.97 -10.26 -3.86
C ILE A 118 9.80 -10.79 -2.70
N HIS A 119 9.47 -10.35 -1.49
CA HIS A 119 9.99 -10.93 -0.27
C HIS A 119 9.14 -12.15 0.11
N TYR A 120 9.80 -13.30 0.27
CA TYR A 120 9.14 -14.55 0.66
C TYR A 120 8.92 -14.61 2.17
N ASP A 121 7.66 -14.70 2.59
CA ASP A 121 7.26 -14.88 3.99
C ASP A 121 6.62 -16.27 4.20
N PRO A 122 7.35 -17.22 4.79
CA PRO A 122 6.79 -18.53 5.13
C PRO A 122 5.80 -18.42 6.29
N ILE A 123 4.51 -18.69 6.03
CA ILE A 123 3.44 -18.64 7.02
C ILE A 123 3.20 -20.03 7.62
N VAL A 124 3.18 -20.08 8.94
CA VAL A 124 2.83 -21.30 9.70
C VAL A 124 1.36 -21.19 10.13
N THR A 125 0.50 -22.03 9.56
CA THR A 125 -0.96 -21.97 9.79
C THR A 125 -1.45 -22.88 10.93
N ASP A 126 -0.73 -23.96 11.24
CA ASP A 126 -1.19 -25.03 12.14
C ASP A 126 -0.36 -25.13 13.44
N ASP A 127 0.35 -24.06 13.82
CA ASP A 127 1.21 -24.06 15.00
C ASP A 127 0.40 -23.65 16.25
N PRO A 128 0.44 -24.44 17.35
CA PRO A 128 -0.09 -24.03 18.64
C PRO A 128 0.48 -22.70 19.15
N GLU A 129 1.73 -22.35 18.82
CA GLU A 129 2.33 -21.06 19.14
C GLU A 129 1.57 -19.91 18.45
N VAL A 130 1.23 -20.07 17.18
CA VAL A 130 0.45 -19.07 16.41
C VAL A 130 -0.91 -18.85 17.05
N THR A 131 -1.60 -19.93 17.43
CA THR A 131 -2.91 -19.85 18.09
C THR A 131 -2.78 -19.14 19.45
N ALA A 132 -1.80 -19.49 20.26
CA ALA A 132 -1.58 -18.88 21.57
C ALA A 132 -1.23 -17.37 21.45
N VAL A 133 -0.42 -16.99 20.45
CA VAL A 133 -0.09 -15.59 20.21
C VAL A 133 -1.32 -14.81 19.73
N LYS A 134 -2.14 -15.40 18.84
CA LYS A 134 -3.41 -14.80 18.39
C LYS A 134 -4.36 -14.52 19.56
N GLU A 135 -4.56 -15.50 20.45
CA GLU A 135 -5.41 -15.34 21.64
C GLU A 135 -4.88 -14.24 22.57
N ARG A 136 -3.55 -14.17 22.76
CA ARG A 136 -2.92 -13.09 23.54
C ARG A 136 -3.15 -11.72 22.91
N VAL A 137 -2.97 -11.59 21.60
CA VAL A 137 -3.22 -10.33 20.87
C VAL A 137 -4.69 -9.93 21.02
N GLN A 138 -5.62 -10.86 20.84
CA GLN A 138 -7.06 -10.59 21.00
C GLN A 138 -7.40 -10.14 22.44
N ALA A 139 -6.80 -10.77 23.45
CA ALA A 139 -7.01 -10.36 24.84
C ALA A 139 -6.47 -8.95 25.13
N ILE A 140 -5.28 -8.62 24.62
CA ILE A 140 -4.68 -7.29 24.78
C ILE A 140 -5.55 -6.23 24.11
N ILE A 141 -6.03 -6.48 22.89
CA ILE A 141 -6.85 -5.56 22.12
C ILE A 141 -8.19 -5.34 22.78
N HIS A 142 -8.85 -6.41 23.24
CA HIS A 142 -10.12 -6.32 23.95
C HIS A 142 -10.02 -5.54 25.27
N ASP A 143 -8.89 -5.66 25.98
CA ASP A 143 -8.62 -4.90 27.22
C ASP A 143 -8.38 -3.40 26.93
N LEU A 144 -7.84 -3.06 25.75
CA LEU A 144 -7.62 -1.67 25.34
C LEU A 144 -8.93 -0.98 24.95
N ASP A 145 -9.74 -1.60 24.12
CA ASP A 145 -11.07 -1.16 23.75
C ASP A 145 -11.90 -2.33 23.19
N PRO A 146 -13.02 -2.72 23.81
CA PRO A 146 -13.85 -3.83 23.35
C PRO A 146 -14.44 -3.66 21.94
N ARG A 147 -14.39 -2.46 21.35
CA ARG A 147 -14.86 -2.18 19.99
C ARG A 147 -13.83 -2.55 18.92
N LEU A 148 -12.58 -2.78 19.32
CA LEU A 148 -11.52 -3.20 18.41
C LEU A 148 -11.69 -4.67 18.05
N SER A 149 -11.45 -5.02 16.79
CA SER A 149 -11.42 -6.39 16.32
C SER A 149 -10.25 -6.61 15.37
N ILE A 150 -9.82 -7.85 15.23
CA ILE A 150 -8.75 -8.23 14.30
C ILE A 150 -9.22 -9.30 13.35
N HIS A 151 -8.72 -9.27 12.13
CA HIS A 151 -8.87 -10.31 11.13
C HIS A 151 -7.53 -10.55 10.41
N ASP A 152 -7.49 -11.57 9.59
CA ASP A 152 -6.31 -11.95 8.79
C ASP A 152 -5.01 -12.11 9.58
N PHE A 153 -5.14 -12.71 10.78
CA PHE A 153 -4.02 -12.93 11.68
C PHE A 153 -3.06 -13.98 11.13
N ARG A 154 -1.79 -13.61 11.01
CA ARG A 154 -0.69 -14.45 10.52
C ARG A 154 0.57 -14.22 11.33
N MET A 155 1.48 -15.18 11.31
CA MET A 155 2.77 -15.05 12.02
C MET A 155 3.89 -15.68 11.21
N VAL A 156 4.95 -14.89 10.98
CA VAL A 156 6.23 -15.38 10.45
C VAL A 156 7.17 -15.61 11.61
N SER A 157 7.41 -16.90 11.94
CA SER A 157 8.20 -17.28 13.10
C SER A 157 9.67 -17.51 12.76
N GLY A 158 10.58 -16.78 13.46
CA GLY A 158 12.01 -17.07 13.54
C GLY A 158 12.39 -17.65 14.90
N GLN A 159 13.66 -18.01 15.09
CA GLN A 159 14.17 -18.55 16.36
C GLN A 159 14.12 -17.56 17.52
N HIS A 160 14.39 -16.27 17.26
CA HIS A 160 14.54 -15.24 18.30
C HIS A 160 13.51 -14.12 18.16
N HIS A 161 12.84 -14.03 17.02
CA HIS A 161 11.83 -13.02 16.74
C HIS A 161 10.71 -13.61 15.91
N ALA A 162 9.56 -12.95 15.92
CA ALA A 162 8.44 -13.26 15.05
C ALA A 162 7.77 -11.97 14.58
N ASN A 163 7.38 -11.93 13.31
CA ASN A 163 6.49 -10.89 12.78
C ASN A 163 5.05 -11.35 12.98
N VAL A 164 4.26 -10.55 13.68
CA VAL A 164 2.84 -10.78 13.92
C VAL A 164 2.07 -9.82 13.06
N ILE A 165 1.37 -10.35 12.07
CA ILE A 165 0.71 -9.62 11.00
C ILE A 165 -0.79 -9.77 11.17
N PHE A 166 -1.53 -8.67 11.19
CA PHE A 166 -2.99 -8.70 11.22
C PHE A 166 -3.58 -7.34 10.84
N ASP A 167 -4.83 -7.39 10.41
CA ASP A 167 -5.61 -6.19 10.14
C ASP A 167 -6.51 -5.90 11.35
N MET A 168 -6.59 -4.63 11.74
CA MET A 168 -7.36 -4.18 12.89
C MET A 168 -8.43 -3.19 12.48
N VAL A 169 -9.69 -3.54 12.74
CA VAL A 169 -10.82 -2.62 12.58
C VAL A 169 -10.87 -1.68 13.78
N ILE A 170 -10.80 -0.40 13.50
CA ILE A 170 -10.83 0.66 14.52
C ILE A 170 -12.02 1.60 14.31
N PRO A 171 -12.66 2.09 15.40
CA PRO A 171 -13.61 3.19 15.32
C PRO A 171 -12.94 4.49 14.86
N ALA A 172 -13.68 5.35 14.15
CA ALA A 172 -13.18 6.61 13.60
C ALA A 172 -12.58 7.57 14.67
N ASP A 173 -13.08 7.51 15.92
CA ASP A 173 -12.57 8.30 17.04
C ASP A 173 -11.15 7.87 17.49
N LEU A 174 -10.68 6.69 17.08
CA LEU A 174 -9.35 6.16 17.41
C LEU A 174 -8.32 6.30 16.29
N GLU A 175 -8.68 6.80 15.09
CA GLU A 175 -7.77 6.97 13.96
C GLU A 175 -6.49 7.76 14.31
N SER A 176 -6.62 8.81 15.10
CA SER A 176 -5.48 9.63 15.52
C SER A 176 -4.55 8.93 16.52
N ARG A 177 -4.95 7.78 17.06
CA ARG A 177 -4.23 7.03 18.10
C ARG A 177 -3.62 5.71 17.61
N THR A 178 -3.62 5.44 16.32
CA THR A 178 -3.10 4.20 15.71
C THR A 178 -1.65 3.90 16.12
N ALA A 179 -0.79 4.92 16.12
CA ALA A 179 0.62 4.77 16.53
C ALA A 179 0.77 4.40 18.02
N GLU A 180 -0.07 4.96 18.90
CA GLU A 180 -0.11 4.64 20.32
C GLU A 180 -0.62 3.22 20.56
N LEU A 181 -1.72 2.84 19.88
CA LEU A 181 -2.30 1.50 19.95
C LEU A 181 -1.27 0.44 19.52
N ARG A 182 -0.65 0.63 18.36
CA ARG A 182 0.39 -0.28 17.87
C ARG A 182 1.50 -0.47 18.91
N ARG A 183 2.07 0.63 19.41
CA ARG A 183 3.14 0.56 20.40
C ARG A 183 2.72 -0.16 21.67
N THR A 184 1.52 0.13 22.19
CA THR A 184 1.02 -0.47 23.42
C THR A 184 0.79 -1.99 23.25
N ILE A 185 0.26 -2.41 22.10
CA ILE A 185 0.06 -3.84 21.80
C ILE A 185 1.44 -4.53 21.70
N GLU A 186 2.38 -3.93 20.97
CA GLU A 186 3.71 -4.49 20.79
C GLU A 186 4.45 -4.64 22.15
N GLU A 187 4.40 -3.62 23.01
CA GLU A 187 4.99 -3.66 24.35
C GLU A 187 4.36 -4.76 25.24
N ARG A 188 3.03 -4.90 25.23
CA ARG A 188 2.31 -5.90 26.01
C ARG A 188 2.47 -7.33 25.49
N LEU A 189 2.77 -7.48 24.20
CA LEU A 189 2.94 -8.79 23.57
C LEU A 189 4.28 -9.44 23.92
N GLN A 190 5.31 -8.65 24.28
CA GLN A 190 6.61 -9.18 24.65
C GLN A 190 6.51 -10.12 25.84
N ASP A 191 7.22 -11.26 25.79
CA ASP A 191 7.23 -12.26 26.86
C ASP A 191 8.64 -12.56 27.41
N GLY A 192 9.64 -11.88 26.89
CA GLY A 192 11.04 -12.04 27.27
C GLY A 192 11.71 -13.30 26.69
N LYS A 193 10.98 -14.15 25.96
CA LYS A 193 11.51 -15.33 25.29
C LYS A 193 11.80 -15.09 23.83
N LYS A 194 10.87 -14.44 23.16
CA LYS A 194 10.91 -14.10 21.73
C LYS A 194 10.55 -12.61 21.55
N THR A 195 11.17 -11.94 20.62
CA THR A 195 10.80 -10.56 20.27
C THR A 195 9.70 -10.59 19.22
N TYR A 196 8.56 -9.97 19.51
CA TYR A 196 7.44 -9.85 18.57
C TYR A 196 7.44 -8.47 17.94
N HIS A 197 7.46 -8.42 16.61
CA HIS A 197 7.29 -7.21 15.81
C HIS A 197 5.90 -7.19 15.21
N LEU A 198 5.18 -6.07 15.35
CA LEU A 198 3.83 -5.95 14.83
C LEU A 198 3.82 -5.28 13.45
N VAL A 199 3.18 -5.96 12.49
CA VAL A 199 2.76 -5.41 11.20
C VAL A 199 1.24 -5.31 11.24
N VAL A 200 0.73 -4.10 11.45
CA VAL A 200 -0.72 -3.87 11.63
C VAL A 200 -1.22 -2.89 10.59
N THR A 201 -2.22 -3.32 9.82
CA THR A 201 -3.04 -2.46 8.97
C THR A 201 -4.23 -1.99 9.78
N PHE A 202 -4.55 -0.70 9.75
CA PHE A 202 -5.71 -0.16 10.45
C PHE A 202 -6.82 0.15 9.46
N ASP A 203 -7.93 -0.56 9.60
CA ASP A 203 -9.13 -0.37 8.80
C ASP A 203 -10.16 0.44 9.59
N THR A 204 -10.68 1.50 9.00
CA THR A 204 -11.83 2.19 9.59
C THR A 204 -13.12 1.46 9.26
N ALA A 205 -14.05 1.42 10.20
CA ALA A 205 -15.34 0.74 10.04
C ALA A 205 -16.13 1.18 8.80
N ALA A 206 -15.89 2.41 8.31
CA ALA A 206 -16.47 2.93 7.07
C ALA A 206 -15.89 2.28 5.79
N PHE A 207 -14.67 1.72 5.85
CA PHE A 207 -14.01 1.09 4.70
C PHE A 207 -14.46 -0.37 4.53
N ASN A 208 -14.79 -1.04 5.63
CA ASN A 208 -15.19 -2.45 5.63
C ASN A 208 -16.57 -2.69 5.00
N GLU A 209 -17.47 -1.71 5.04
CA GLU A 209 -18.77 -1.81 4.35
C GLU A 209 -18.63 -1.78 2.82
N MET A 210 -17.60 -1.07 2.30
CA MET A 210 -17.36 -0.97 0.85
C MET A 210 -16.62 -2.20 0.28
N THR A 211 -15.76 -2.85 1.06
CA THR A 211 -15.03 -4.06 0.63
C THR A 211 -15.88 -5.33 0.67
N THR A 212 -16.81 -5.43 1.62
CA THR A 212 -17.73 -6.58 1.72
C THR A 212 -18.73 -6.64 0.56
N GLU A 213 -19.07 -5.51 -0.08
CA GLU A 213 -19.90 -5.49 -1.30
C GLU A 213 -19.13 -5.88 -2.56
N ALA A 214 -17.81 -5.73 -2.59
CA ALA A 214 -16.97 -6.07 -3.74
C ALA A 214 -16.57 -7.56 -3.80
N GLU A 215 -16.62 -8.29 -2.69
CA GLU A 215 -16.25 -9.71 -2.59
C GLU A 215 -17.38 -10.70 -2.91
N THR A 216 -18.59 -10.23 -3.23
CA THR A 216 -19.67 -11.14 -3.66
C THR A 216 -19.53 -11.45 -5.15
N PRO A 217 -19.05 -12.66 -5.55
CA PRO A 217 -18.97 -13.02 -6.94
C PRO A 217 -20.39 -13.05 -7.55
N PRO A 218 -20.59 -12.56 -8.78
CA PRO A 218 -21.90 -12.56 -9.42
C PRO A 218 -22.41 -14.00 -9.53
N THR A 219 -23.55 -14.27 -8.90
CA THR A 219 -24.27 -15.53 -9.01
C THR A 219 -24.50 -15.87 -10.48
N ARG A 220 -23.79 -16.88 -10.95
CA ARG A 220 -23.94 -17.45 -12.29
C ARG A 220 -25.36 -17.99 -12.41
N LYS A 221 -26.26 -17.19 -13.00
CA LYS A 221 -27.59 -17.69 -13.40
C LYS A 221 -27.41 -18.83 -14.42
N ALA A 222 -27.76 -20.04 -13.97
CA ALA A 222 -27.94 -21.17 -14.89
C ALA A 222 -29.01 -20.75 -15.90
N GLN A 223 -28.67 -20.73 -17.16
CA GLN A 223 -29.64 -20.68 -18.25
C GLN A 223 -30.07 -22.10 -18.61
N PRO A 224 -31.35 -22.29 -18.99
CA PRO A 224 -31.96 -23.58 -19.21
C PRO A 224 -31.46 -24.31 -20.47
#